data_1bd22da2434d3a45de3c1620da91c4d5
#
_entry.id   1bd22da2434d3a45de3c1620da91c4d5
#
_cell.length_a   1.000
_cell.length_b   1.000
_cell.length_c   1.000
_cell.angle_alpha   90.00
_cell.angle_beta   90.00
_cell.angle_gamma   90.00
#
_symmetry.space_group_name_H-M   'P 1'
#
loop_
_entity.id
_entity.type
_entity.pdbx_description
1 polymer ?
#
loop_
_entity_poly.entity_id
_entity_poly.type
_entity_poly.pdbx_seq_one_letter_code
_entity_poly.pdbx_strand_id
1 'polypeptide(L)'
;MRKFESISRRFMLELTALGGLAMTRAGAVLAQTPARRIERLDPALDAIISVDEPIKILAEGYGGDRGQAEGPVWWADKEGGYLLFSDINNNRRIKYAPGQGASVFKEGTNRGNGLTRDQQGRLVVCEADAQRVTRIEADGSVTVIANNYQGKRLGRPNDVVVKSDGGIFFTDPGGGAQGLPWEVSGPGVYRVSPDLGSVMLLADDFLTPNGLAFLPDESVLYIDDSQRRHIRAFNVAPSGALQKASARVFADLNGPEGGVPDGMKVDSQGNVYSGGSGGLYILDKTGKKLGRIVHGGPNTTNMAFGGPDWKTLYFTSRNYLASVNLKVAGLPVPAKKL
;
A
#
# COMPACT_ATOMS: atom_id res chain seq x y z
N MET A 1 38.97 -11.32 56.22
CA MET A 1 40.46 -11.19 56.26
C MET A 1 40.94 -10.76 54.88
N ARG A 2 41.84 -9.74 54.90
CA ARG A 2 42.56 -9.03 53.80
C ARG A 2 41.66 -8.10 52.96
N LYS A 3 41.58 -6.84 53.19
CA LYS A 3 42.40 -5.59 53.11
C LYS A 3 43.33 -5.56 51.89
N PHE A 4 43.06 -4.61 51.00
CA PHE A 4 44.03 -3.79 50.25
C PHE A 4 43.24 -2.57 49.78
N GLU A 5 43.35 -1.44 50.34
CA GLU A 5 44.37 -0.36 50.35
C GLU A 5 44.49 0.36 49.01
N SER A 6 44.16 1.63 49.12
CA SER A 6 44.29 2.77 48.25
C SER A 6 45.73 3.05 47.81
N ILE A 7 45.96 3.51 46.58
CA ILE A 7 47.14 4.31 46.22
C ILE A 7 46.69 5.58 45.47
N SER A 8 47.18 6.58 46.01
CA SER A 8 47.15 8.01 45.99
C SER A 8 47.57 8.69 44.69
N ARG A 9 46.96 9.85 44.52
CA ARG A 9 47.32 10.98 43.64
C ARG A 9 48.79 11.37 43.66
N ARG A 10 49.23 11.86 42.51
CA ARG A 10 50.21 12.91 42.17
C ARG A 10 51.18 12.45 41.09
N PHE A 11 51.06 13.03 39.91
CA PHE A 11 52.16 13.79 39.29
C PHE A 11 51.49 14.75 38.24
N MET A 12 51.73 16.03 38.55
CA MET A 12 51.50 17.15 37.64
C MET A 12 52.85 17.50 37.03
N LEU A 13 52.92 17.81 35.79
CA LEU A 13 53.56 19.00 35.16
C LEU A 13 54.18 18.71 33.80
N GLU A 14 53.62 19.46 32.83
CA GLU A 14 54.31 20.15 31.72
C GLU A 14 54.91 19.33 30.56
N LEU A 15 54.27 19.48 29.43
CA LEU A 15 54.95 19.77 28.17
C LEU A 15 53.94 20.43 27.18
N THR A 16 54.10 21.73 27.01
CA THR A 16 53.56 22.50 25.91
C THR A 16 54.25 22.10 24.61
N ALA A 17 53.50 21.61 23.64
CA ALA A 17 53.94 21.57 22.25
C ALA A 17 52.74 21.74 21.31
N LEU A 18 52.81 22.76 20.50
CA LEU A 18 51.94 23.11 19.37
C LEU A 18 51.62 21.89 18.48
N GLY A 19 50.35 21.60 18.29
CA GLY A 19 49.87 20.70 17.26
C GLY A 19 48.48 21.15 16.89
N GLY A 20 48.37 22.02 15.87
CA GLY A 20 47.07 22.43 15.34
C GLY A 20 46.31 21.24 14.77
N LEU A 21 45.30 20.75 15.48
CA LEU A 21 44.33 19.81 14.95
C LEU A 21 43.36 20.59 14.06
N ALA A 22 43.56 20.46 12.74
CA ALA A 22 42.54 20.81 11.75
C ALA A 22 41.33 19.89 12.00
N MET A 23 40.32 20.39 12.73
CA MET A 23 38.99 19.76 12.74
C MET A 23 38.39 19.91 11.37
N THR A 24 38.56 18.87 10.53
CA THR A 24 37.71 18.69 9.36
C THR A 24 36.29 18.48 9.88
N ARG A 25 35.47 19.52 9.81
CA ARG A 25 34.02 19.38 9.90
C ARG A 25 33.60 18.45 8.78
N ALA A 26 33.38 17.19 9.10
CA ALA A 26 32.58 16.31 8.24
C ALA A 26 31.19 16.94 8.20
N GLY A 27 30.94 17.72 7.15
CA GLY A 27 29.60 18.21 6.85
C GLY A 27 28.71 16.98 6.67
N ALA A 28 27.74 16.80 7.54
CA ALA A 28 26.67 15.87 7.31
C ALA A 28 26.05 16.29 5.97
N VAL A 29 26.28 15.51 4.93
CA VAL A 29 25.53 15.63 3.67
C VAL A 29 24.11 15.23 4.02
N LEU A 30 23.29 16.23 4.32
CA LEU A 30 21.84 16.03 4.36
C LEU A 30 21.45 15.47 3.00
N ALA A 31 21.05 14.21 2.95
CA ALA A 31 20.52 13.60 1.76
C ALA A 31 19.36 14.48 1.30
N GLN A 32 19.54 15.21 0.21
CA GLN A 32 18.49 16.02 -0.37
C GLN A 32 17.37 15.07 -0.79
N THR A 33 16.16 15.35 -0.30
CA THR A 33 14.97 14.66 -0.79
C THR A 33 14.94 14.79 -2.32
N PRO A 34 14.84 13.69 -3.07
CA PRO A 34 14.82 13.76 -4.53
C PRO A 34 13.75 14.73 -5.01
N ALA A 35 14.10 15.60 -5.96
CA ALA A 35 13.11 16.50 -6.55
C ALA A 35 11.95 15.70 -7.14
N ARG A 36 10.73 16.10 -6.82
CA ARG A 36 9.51 15.44 -7.35
C ARG A 36 9.47 15.62 -8.86
N ARG A 37 9.31 14.51 -9.58
CA ARG A 37 9.25 14.50 -11.04
C ARG A 37 8.59 13.23 -11.57
N ILE A 38 8.18 13.28 -12.82
CA ILE A 38 7.72 12.11 -13.57
C ILE A 38 8.84 11.73 -14.54
N GLU A 39 9.35 10.52 -14.38
CA GLU A 39 10.39 9.97 -15.24
C GLU A 39 9.76 9.18 -16.38
N ARG A 40 10.08 9.57 -17.60
CA ARG A 40 9.72 8.84 -18.82
C ARG A 40 10.72 7.71 -19.02
N LEU A 41 10.28 6.46 -18.91
CA LEU A 41 11.10 5.27 -19.23
C LEU A 41 10.79 4.76 -20.65
N ASP A 42 9.60 5.07 -21.17
CA ASP A 42 9.16 4.73 -22.53
C ASP A 42 8.26 5.84 -23.11
N PRO A 43 8.33 6.14 -24.42
CA PRO A 43 7.48 7.17 -25.04
C PRO A 43 5.97 6.92 -24.91
N ALA A 44 5.53 5.66 -24.74
CA ALA A 44 4.12 5.33 -24.52
C ALA A 44 3.53 5.93 -23.23
N LEU A 45 4.37 6.36 -22.27
CA LEU A 45 3.94 7.09 -21.09
C LEU A 45 3.13 8.34 -21.44
N ASP A 46 3.47 9.02 -22.55
CA ASP A 46 2.85 10.29 -22.94
C ASP A 46 1.34 10.16 -23.21
N ALA A 47 0.86 8.96 -23.53
CA ALA A 47 -0.58 8.68 -23.65
C ALA A 47 -1.29 8.64 -22.29
N ILE A 48 -0.55 8.44 -21.19
CA ILE A 48 -1.08 8.19 -19.84
C ILE A 48 -0.95 9.43 -18.95
N ILE A 49 0.23 10.05 -18.93
CA ILE A 49 0.53 11.21 -18.08
C ILE A 49 1.53 12.13 -18.76
N SER A 50 1.46 13.44 -18.50
CA SER A 50 2.51 14.37 -18.90
C SER A 50 3.69 14.28 -17.95
N VAL A 51 4.92 14.37 -18.45
CA VAL A 51 6.12 14.48 -17.61
C VAL A 51 6.15 15.77 -16.78
N ASP A 52 5.41 16.81 -17.23
CA ASP A 52 5.27 18.10 -16.55
C ASP A 52 4.06 18.14 -15.60
N GLU A 53 3.32 17.03 -15.44
CA GLU A 53 2.19 16.99 -14.51
C GLU A 53 2.69 17.21 -13.07
N PRO A 54 2.12 18.17 -12.32
CA PRO A 54 2.56 18.46 -10.97
C PRO A 54 2.15 17.37 -9.99
N ILE A 55 3.10 16.90 -9.18
CA ILE A 55 2.82 16.04 -8.04
C ILE A 55 2.38 16.93 -6.87
N LYS A 56 1.09 16.87 -6.52
CA LYS A 56 0.48 17.69 -5.46
C LYS A 56 0.45 16.94 -4.15
N ILE A 57 1.05 17.48 -3.10
CA ILE A 57 0.84 16.98 -1.72
C ILE A 57 -0.47 17.58 -1.21
N LEU A 58 -1.38 16.73 -0.79
CA LEU A 58 -2.74 17.10 -0.42
C LEU A 58 -2.93 17.19 1.10
N ALA A 59 -2.26 16.32 1.84
CA ALA A 59 -2.29 16.29 3.29
C ALA A 59 -1.10 15.51 3.85
N GLU A 60 -0.62 15.86 5.05
CA GLU A 60 0.55 15.28 5.70
C GLU A 60 0.28 15.02 7.18
N GLY A 61 1.20 14.30 7.85
CA GLY A 61 1.15 14.06 9.30
C GLY A 61 0.46 12.75 9.70
N TYR A 62 0.49 11.75 8.83
CA TYR A 62 -0.08 10.43 9.10
C TYR A 62 0.96 9.43 9.59
N GLY A 63 0.47 8.45 10.37
CA GLY A 63 1.23 7.28 10.79
C GLY A 63 2.26 7.50 11.89
N GLY A 64 2.41 8.70 12.44
CA GLY A 64 3.41 9.01 13.47
C GLY A 64 4.84 8.71 12.99
N ASP A 65 5.75 8.41 13.92
CA ASP A 65 7.19 8.19 13.64
C ASP A 65 7.49 7.01 12.71
N ARG A 66 6.57 6.06 12.59
CA ARG A 66 6.71 4.86 11.74
C ARG A 66 5.75 4.83 10.57
N GLY A 67 5.13 5.92 10.29
CA GLY A 67 4.06 6.28 9.37
C GLY A 67 3.65 5.25 8.35
N GLN A 68 2.33 5.01 8.30
CA GLN A 68 1.69 4.38 7.14
C GLN A 68 0.31 4.99 6.96
N ALA A 69 0.20 5.87 5.96
CA ALA A 69 -1.05 6.18 5.31
C ALA A 69 -1.26 5.09 4.25
N GLU A 70 -2.43 4.45 4.22
CA GLU A 70 -2.70 3.23 3.46
C GLU A 70 -4.12 3.14 2.92
N GLY A 71 -4.33 2.18 2.02
CA GLY A 71 -5.61 1.68 1.59
C GLY A 71 -6.59 2.73 1.07
N PRO A 72 -6.19 3.68 0.21
CA PRO A 72 -7.12 4.71 -0.24
C PRO A 72 -8.22 4.13 -1.12
N VAL A 73 -9.44 4.65 -0.95
CA VAL A 73 -10.59 4.35 -1.79
C VAL A 73 -11.41 5.60 -2.05
N TRP A 74 -11.79 5.83 -3.31
CA TRP A 74 -12.61 6.96 -3.71
C TRP A 74 -14.10 6.67 -3.50
N TRP A 75 -14.79 7.64 -2.94
CA TRP A 75 -16.23 7.64 -2.74
C TRP A 75 -16.86 8.70 -3.62
N ALA A 76 -17.38 8.30 -4.77
CA ALA A 76 -18.13 9.20 -5.62
C ALA A 76 -19.50 9.48 -5.00
N ASP A 77 -19.83 10.74 -4.87
CA ASP A 77 -21.13 11.25 -4.42
C ASP A 77 -21.61 12.42 -5.28
N LYS A 78 -22.78 12.98 -4.92
CA LYS A 78 -23.37 14.10 -5.66
C LYS A 78 -22.67 15.44 -5.43
N GLU A 79 -21.80 15.51 -4.42
CA GLU A 79 -21.08 16.72 -4.01
C GLU A 79 -19.64 16.75 -4.60
N GLY A 80 -19.30 15.82 -5.48
CA GLY A 80 -17.99 15.72 -6.12
C GLY A 80 -17.08 14.64 -5.57
N GLY A 81 -17.50 13.98 -4.49
CA GLY A 81 -16.82 12.82 -3.91
C GLY A 81 -15.69 13.15 -2.95
N TYR A 82 -15.19 12.09 -2.29
CA TYR A 82 -14.09 12.16 -1.32
C TYR A 82 -13.27 10.87 -1.31
N LEU A 83 -12.07 10.95 -0.80
CA LEU A 83 -11.20 9.81 -0.55
C LEU A 83 -11.30 9.40 0.91
N LEU A 84 -11.40 8.11 1.18
CA LEU A 84 -11.09 7.53 2.49
C LEU A 84 -9.74 6.84 2.42
N PHE A 85 -8.94 6.95 3.47
CA PHE A 85 -7.71 6.18 3.63
C PHE A 85 -7.41 5.88 5.08
N SER A 86 -6.59 4.88 5.32
CA SER A 86 -6.21 4.41 6.64
C SER A 86 -4.97 5.14 7.14
N ASP A 87 -5.00 5.65 8.36
CA ASP A 87 -3.85 6.12 9.13
C ASP A 87 -3.57 5.06 10.20
N ILE A 88 -2.86 4.00 9.77
CA ILE A 88 -2.79 2.72 10.50
C ILE A 88 -2.26 2.91 11.92
N ASN A 89 -1.10 3.54 12.08
CA ASN A 89 -0.44 3.62 13.39
C ASN A 89 -1.19 4.51 14.37
N ASN A 90 -1.95 5.48 13.89
CA ASN A 90 -2.84 6.31 14.70
C ASN A 90 -4.23 5.68 14.89
N ASN A 91 -4.43 4.47 14.37
CA ASN A 91 -5.66 3.67 14.52
C ASN A 91 -6.93 4.42 14.10
N ARG A 92 -6.85 5.15 12.97
CA ARG A 92 -7.96 5.98 12.49
C ARG A 92 -8.10 5.91 10.96
N ARG A 93 -9.25 6.30 10.48
CA ARG A 93 -9.55 6.50 9.05
C ARG A 93 -9.71 7.97 8.78
N ILE A 94 -9.14 8.43 7.68
CA ILE A 94 -9.14 9.82 7.27
C ILE A 94 -10.04 9.98 6.06
N LYS A 95 -10.80 11.08 6.01
CA LYS A 95 -11.53 11.57 4.84
C LYS A 95 -10.78 12.76 4.27
N TYR A 96 -10.49 12.71 2.99
CA TYR A 96 -10.01 13.86 2.22
C TYR A 96 -11.07 14.26 1.19
N ALA A 97 -11.56 15.49 1.25
CA ALA A 97 -12.48 16.03 0.26
C ALA A 97 -11.77 17.15 -0.50
N PRO A 98 -11.75 17.13 -1.86
CA PRO A 98 -11.17 18.20 -2.66
C PRO A 98 -11.75 19.56 -2.29
N GLY A 99 -10.89 20.56 -2.09
CA GLY A 99 -11.28 21.91 -1.66
C GLY A 99 -11.60 22.06 -0.16
N GLN A 100 -11.81 20.97 0.59
CA GLN A 100 -12.09 21.00 2.04
C GLN A 100 -10.90 20.48 2.87
N GLY A 101 -9.99 19.71 2.25
CA GLY A 101 -8.85 19.12 2.94
C GLY A 101 -9.16 17.80 3.64
N ALA A 102 -8.31 17.43 4.60
CA ALA A 102 -8.38 16.17 5.31
C ALA A 102 -8.92 16.32 6.75
N SER A 103 -9.72 15.35 7.19
CA SER A 103 -10.27 15.27 8.54
C SER A 103 -10.36 13.82 9.03
N VAL A 104 -10.43 13.62 10.33
CA VAL A 104 -10.67 12.30 10.91
C VAL A 104 -12.11 11.87 10.61
N PHE A 105 -12.26 10.74 9.94
CA PHE A 105 -13.56 10.15 9.63
C PHE A 105 -14.00 9.15 10.69
N LYS A 106 -13.08 8.35 11.22
CA LYS A 106 -13.34 7.30 12.20
C LYS A 106 -12.11 7.04 13.05
N GLU A 107 -12.30 7.01 14.36
CA GLU A 107 -11.33 6.52 15.34
C GLU A 107 -11.59 5.04 15.67
N GLY A 108 -10.57 4.34 16.18
CA GLY A 108 -10.73 2.96 16.63
C GLY A 108 -11.02 1.99 15.47
N THR A 109 -10.15 1.95 14.46
CA THR A 109 -10.34 1.17 13.23
C THR A 109 -9.70 -0.20 13.26
N ASN A 110 -9.23 -0.69 14.42
CA ASN A 110 -8.42 -1.92 14.55
C ASN A 110 -7.21 -1.92 13.63
N ARG A 111 -6.55 -0.75 13.50
CA ARG A 111 -5.46 -0.52 12.56
C ARG A 111 -5.84 -0.97 11.15
N GLY A 112 -7.01 -0.50 10.69
CA GLY A 112 -7.49 -0.76 9.34
C GLY A 112 -6.41 -0.42 8.31
N ASN A 113 -6.27 -1.28 7.29
CA ASN A 113 -5.28 -1.16 6.22
C ASN A 113 -6.00 -0.95 4.86
N GLY A 114 -6.01 -1.92 3.98
CA GLY A 114 -6.66 -1.86 2.68
C GLY A 114 -8.15 -1.59 2.77
N LEU A 115 -8.65 -0.71 1.92
CA LEU A 115 -10.06 -0.33 1.80
C LEU A 115 -10.54 -0.55 0.37
N THR A 116 -11.75 -1.06 0.24
CA THR A 116 -12.48 -1.10 -1.04
C THR A 116 -13.98 -0.96 -0.82
N ARG A 117 -14.76 -1.02 -1.88
CA ARG A 117 -16.23 -1.02 -1.82
C ARG A 117 -16.78 -2.25 -2.49
N ASP A 118 -17.81 -2.83 -1.90
CA ASP A 118 -18.55 -3.92 -2.53
C ASP A 118 -19.56 -3.39 -3.58
N GLN A 119 -20.24 -4.32 -4.27
CA GLN A 119 -21.18 -4.00 -5.35
C GLN A 119 -22.37 -3.15 -4.90
N GLN A 120 -22.70 -3.15 -3.61
CA GLN A 120 -23.72 -2.30 -2.98
C GLN A 120 -23.16 -0.96 -2.51
N GLY A 121 -21.85 -0.72 -2.72
CA GLY A 121 -21.17 0.50 -2.33
C GLY A 121 -20.77 0.55 -0.85
N ARG A 122 -20.88 -0.56 -0.10
CA ARG A 122 -20.49 -0.64 1.31
C ARG A 122 -18.97 -0.76 1.44
N LEU A 123 -18.43 -0.20 2.51
CA LEU A 123 -16.99 -0.21 2.76
C LEU A 123 -16.53 -1.59 3.26
N VAL A 124 -15.55 -2.17 2.56
CA VAL A 124 -14.84 -3.39 2.96
C VAL A 124 -13.46 -3.01 3.47
N VAL A 125 -13.02 -3.59 4.59
CA VAL A 125 -11.83 -3.19 5.35
C VAL A 125 -11.02 -4.40 5.77
N CYS A 126 -9.70 -4.37 5.54
CA CYS A 126 -8.75 -5.23 6.22
C CYS A 126 -8.41 -4.64 7.59
N GLU A 127 -8.77 -5.31 8.68
CA GLU A 127 -8.50 -4.90 10.06
C GLU A 127 -7.33 -5.70 10.62
N ALA A 128 -6.12 -5.12 10.58
CA ALA A 128 -4.88 -5.83 10.89
C ALA A 128 -4.80 -6.31 12.35
N ASP A 129 -5.19 -5.47 13.32
CA ASP A 129 -5.12 -5.84 14.74
C ASP A 129 -6.25 -6.79 15.17
N ALA A 130 -7.39 -6.74 14.47
CA ALA A 130 -8.48 -7.68 14.69
C ALA A 130 -8.34 -8.96 13.86
N GLN A 131 -7.30 -9.07 13.02
CA GLN A 131 -6.98 -10.24 12.21
C GLN A 131 -8.17 -10.72 11.35
N ARG A 132 -8.85 -9.76 10.70
CA ARG A 132 -10.08 -10.04 9.95
C ARG A 132 -10.30 -9.08 8.78
N VAL A 133 -11.17 -9.49 7.87
CA VAL A 133 -11.77 -8.62 6.86
C VAL A 133 -13.21 -8.36 7.26
N THR A 134 -13.65 -7.11 7.19
CA THR A 134 -14.99 -6.69 7.59
C THR A 134 -15.68 -5.88 6.51
N ARG A 135 -16.99 -5.74 6.63
CA ARG A 135 -17.82 -4.85 5.83
C ARG A 135 -18.64 -3.97 6.76
N ILE A 136 -18.67 -2.68 6.46
CA ILE A 136 -19.50 -1.72 7.17
C ILE A 136 -20.85 -1.63 6.45
N GLU A 137 -21.89 -2.00 7.14
CA GLU A 137 -23.27 -1.99 6.63
C GLU A 137 -23.84 -0.55 6.57
N ALA A 138 -24.97 -0.38 5.90
CA ALA A 138 -25.60 0.93 5.73
C ALA A 138 -26.05 1.59 7.06
N ASP A 139 -26.37 0.78 8.05
CA ASP A 139 -26.73 1.21 9.42
C ASP A 139 -25.51 1.45 10.32
N GLY A 140 -24.28 1.27 9.79
CA GLY A 140 -23.02 1.40 10.51
C GLY A 140 -22.60 0.15 11.29
N SER A 141 -23.39 -0.91 11.30
CA SER A 141 -23.00 -2.20 11.89
C SER A 141 -21.86 -2.85 11.10
N VAL A 142 -21.16 -3.79 11.73
CA VAL A 142 -20.00 -4.45 11.17
C VAL A 142 -20.27 -5.92 10.93
N THR A 143 -20.20 -6.36 9.69
CA THR A 143 -20.21 -7.78 9.30
C THR A 143 -18.79 -8.30 9.16
N VAL A 144 -18.46 -9.38 9.87
CA VAL A 144 -17.18 -10.09 9.67
C VAL A 144 -17.29 -10.92 8.39
N ILE A 145 -16.43 -10.63 7.42
CA ILE A 145 -16.35 -11.35 6.13
C ILE A 145 -15.47 -12.60 6.28
N ALA A 146 -14.29 -12.43 6.88
CA ALA A 146 -13.36 -13.52 7.15
C ALA A 146 -12.49 -13.17 8.36
N ASN A 147 -12.29 -14.11 9.28
CA ASN A 147 -11.36 -14.02 10.40
C ASN A 147 -10.56 -15.30 10.60
N ASN A 148 -10.87 -16.34 9.83
CA ASN A 148 -10.19 -17.63 9.88
C ASN A 148 -10.23 -18.31 8.51
N TYR A 149 -9.34 -19.29 8.34
CA TYR A 149 -9.36 -20.25 7.25
C TYR A 149 -9.23 -21.65 7.84
N GLN A 150 -10.22 -22.53 7.57
CA GLN A 150 -10.30 -23.88 8.14
C GLN A 150 -10.21 -23.91 9.68
N GLY A 151 -10.87 -22.96 10.34
CA GLY A 151 -10.87 -22.83 11.80
C GLY A 151 -9.60 -22.21 12.40
N LYS A 152 -8.58 -21.90 11.59
CA LYS A 152 -7.34 -21.27 11.99
C LYS A 152 -7.39 -19.78 11.77
N ARG A 153 -7.02 -19.00 12.78
CA ARG A 153 -7.03 -17.52 12.73
C ARG A 153 -6.08 -17.02 11.66
N LEU A 154 -6.56 -16.03 10.91
CA LEU A 154 -5.75 -15.27 9.94
C LEU A 154 -4.60 -14.53 10.64
N GLY A 155 -3.65 -14.04 9.84
CA GLY A 155 -2.58 -13.18 10.27
C GLY A 155 -3.03 -11.72 10.35
N ARG A 156 -2.56 -10.91 9.44
CA ARG A 156 -2.87 -9.47 9.36
C ARG A 156 -3.33 -9.10 7.96
N PRO A 157 -4.61 -9.36 7.60
CA PRO A 157 -5.10 -9.02 6.28
C PRO A 157 -4.69 -7.60 5.87
N ASN A 158 -4.17 -7.47 4.63
CA ASN A 158 -3.48 -6.28 4.19
C ASN A 158 -4.29 -5.50 3.14
N ASP A 159 -4.45 -6.00 1.94
CA ASP A 159 -5.21 -5.31 0.89
C ASP A 159 -6.36 -6.17 0.38
N VAL A 160 -7.36 -5.53 -0.25
CA VAL A 160 -8.64 -6.17 -0.62
C VAL A 160 -9.22 -5.57 -1.89
N VAL A 161 -9.76 -6.44 -2.75
CA VAL A 161 -10.54 -6.06 -3.93
C VAL A 161 -11.81 -6.89 -4.01
N VAL A 162 -12.86 -6.32 -4.61
CA VAL A 162 -14.13 -7.01 -4.85
C VAL A 162 -14.32 -7.17 -6.35
N LYS A 163 -14.51 -8.42 -6.77
CA LYS A 163 -14.82 -8.78 -8.15
C LYS A 163 -16.28 -8.44 -8.49
N SER A 164 -16.59 -8.22 -9.77
CA SER A 164 -17.93 -7.84 -10.22
C SER A 164 -19.03 -8.87 -9.88
N ASP A 165 -18.65 -10.13 -9.62
CA ASP A 165 -19.56 -11.19 -9.15
C ASP A 165 -19.85 -11.12 -7.64
N GLY A 166 -19.20 -10.19 -6.91
CA GLY A 166 -19.30 -10.04 -5.46
C GLY A 166 -18.25 -10.84 -4.67
N GLY A 167 -17.42 -11.64 -5.31
CA GLY A 167 -16.30 -12.33 -4.65
C GLY A 167 -15.29 -11.35 -4.09
N ILE A 168 -14.85 -11.57 -2.85
CA ILE A 168 -13.92 -10.69 -2.13
C ILE A 168 -12.56 -11.36 -2.07
N PHE A 169 -11.54 -10.70 -2.61
CA PHE A 169 -10.16 -11.21 -2.64
C PHE A 169 -9.31 -10.35 -1.73
N PHE A 170 -8.50 -11.00 -0.87
CA PHE A 170 -7.62 -10.28 0.03
C PHE A 170 -6.28 -10.98 0.21
N THR A 171 -5.28 -10.21 0.58
CA THR A 171 -3.95 -10.68 0.94
C THR A 171 -3.78 -10.72 2.44
N ASP A 172 -3.05 -11.71 2.93
CA ASP A 172 -2.64 -11.85 4.32
C ASP A 172 -1.14 -12.16 4.36
N PRO A 173 -0.27 -11.16 4.58
CA PRO A 173 1.17 -11.38 4.70
C PRO A 173 1.55 -12.11 5.99
N GLY A 174 0.58 -12.42 6.83
CA GLY A 174 0.82 -13.10 8.10
C GLY A 174 1.20 -12.15 9.24
N GLY A 175 1.72 -12.74 10.30
CA GLY A 175 2.09 -12.04 11.53
C GLY A 175 0.92 -11.93 12.52
N GLY A 176 1.25 -12.02 13.80
CA GLY A 176 0.27 -11.84 14.88
C GLY A 176 0.03 -10.35 15.17
N ALA A 177 -1.06 -10.06 15.86
CA ALA A 177 -1.43 -8.73 16.30
C ALA A 177 -1.71 -8.72 17.80
N GLN A 178 -1.24 -7.68 18.50
CA GLN A 178 -1.51 -7.44 19.93
C GLN A 178 -1.37 -8.68 20.85
N GLY A 179 -0.34 -9.51 20.60
CA GLY A 179 -0.11 -10.73 21.36
C GLY A 179 -0.98 -11.92 20.94
N LEU A 180 -1.84 -11.76 19.96
CA LEU A 180 -2.60 -12.85 19.35
C LEU A 180 -1.75 -13.49 18.24
N PRO A 181 -1.47 -14.81 18.32
CA PRO A 181 -0.77 -15.49 17.23
C PRO A 181 -1.67 -15.58 16.00
N TRP A 182 -1.05 -15.62 14.83
CA TRP A 182 -1.70 -16.17 13.65
C TRP A 182 -1.61 -17.70 13.69
N GLU A 183 -2.58 -18.38 13.10
CA GLU A 183 -2.68 -19.84 13.21
C GLU A 183 -2.64 -20.53 11.85
N VAL A 184 -2.91 -19.79 10.75
CA VAL A 184 -2.71 -20.31 9.39
C VAL A 184 -1.23 -20.58 9.14
N SER A 185 -0.92 -21.52 8.24
CA SER A 185 0.43 -22.08 8.06
C SER A 185 1.44 -21.12 7.46
N GLY A 186 1.00 -20.00 6.85
CA GLY A 186 1.88 -19.04 6.19
C GLY A 186 1.11 -17.88 5.57
N PRO A 187 1.83 -16.94 4.94
CA PRO A 187 1.21 -15.89 4.13
C PRO A 187 0.33 -16.47 3.03
N GLY A 188 -0.77 -15.80 2.72
CA GLY A 188 -1.71 -16.31 1.73
C GLY A 188 -2.50 -15.24 0.99
N VAL A 189 -3.04 -15.64 -0.14
CA VAL A 189 -4.04 -14.90 -0.90
C VAL A 189 -5.35 -15.68 -0.81
N TYR A 190 -6.41 -15.02 -0.42
CA TYR A 190 -7.68 -15.65 -0.12
C TYR A 190 -8.81 -15.07 -0.96
N ARG A 191 -9.86 -15.86 -1.16
CA ARG A 191 -11.13 -15.44 -1.73
C ARG A 191 -12.27 -15.86 -0.80
N VAL A 192 -13.19 -14.93 -0.58
CA VAL A 192 -14.48 -15.21 0.06
C VAL A 192 -15.54 -15.25 -1.04
N SER A 193 -16.42 -16.25 -0.96
CA SER A 193 -17.55 -16.37 -1.91
C SER A 193 -18.53 -15.20 -1.76
N PRO A 194 -19.31 -14.84 -2.81
CA PRO A 194 -20.23 -13.71 -2.78
C PRO A 194 -21.30 -13.80 -1.69
N ASP A 195 -21.70 -15.01 -1.32
CA ASP A 195 -22.66 -15.31 -0.24
C ASP A 195 -22.02 -15.34 1.16
N LEU A 196 -20.71 -15.10 1.25
CA LEU A 196 -19.88 -15.18 2.44
C LEU A 196 -19.82 -16.58 3.07
N GLY A 197 -20.30 -17.61 2.36
CA GLY A 197 -20.40 -18.96 2.89
C GLY A 197 -19.07 -19.73 2.90
N SER A 198 -18.06 -19.29 2.17
CA SER A 198 -16.77 -19.99 2.10
C SER A 198 -15.58 -19.04 1.96
N VAL A 199 -14.46 -19.45 2.60
CA VAL A 199 -13.14 -18.85 2.42
C VAL A 199 -12.24 -19.86 1.73
N MET A 200 -11.60 -19.48 0.65
CA MET A 200 -10.70 -20.30 -0.16
C MET A 200 -9.29 -19.72 -0.14
N LEU A 201 -8.28 -20.53 0.12
CA LEU A 201 -6.87 -20.18 -0.09
C LEU A 201 -6.54 -20.35 -1.57
N LEU A 202 -6.17 -19.25 -2.23
CA LEU A 202 -5.87 -19.22 -3.66
C LEU A 202 -4.39 -19.48 -3.96
N ALA A 203 -3.50 -18.89 -3.14
CA ALA A 203 -2.06 -19.05 -3.26
C ALA A 203 -1.40 -18.91 -1.88
N ASP A 204 -0.34 -19.70 -1.64
CA ASP A 204 0.39 -19.84 -0.38
C ASP A 204 1.92 -19.83 -0.59
N ASP A 205 2.36 -19.42 -1.77
CA ASP A 205 3.76 -19.42 -2.19
C ASP A 205 4.35 -18.01 -2.32
N PHE A 206 3.72 -17.01 -1.68
CA PHE A 206 4.23 -15.66 -1.49
C PHE A 206 5.05 -15.55 -0.20
N LEU A 207 6.02 -14.63 -0.17
CA LEU A 207 6.72 -14.26 1.06
C LEU A 207 5.99 -13.15 1.83
N THR A 208 5.54 -12.12 1.09
CA THR A 208 4.79 -10.99 1.66
C THR A 208 3.78 -10.53 0.61
N PRO A 209 2.64 -11.25 0.43
CA PRO A 209 1.60 -10.81 -0.50
C PRO A 209 0.99 -9.52 0.02
N ASN A 210 0.88 -8.51 -0.84
CA ASN A 210 0.43 -7.17 -0.45
C ASN A 210 -0.65 -6.67 -1.40
N GLY A 211 -0.35 -5.73 -2.31
CA GLY A 211 -1.33 -5.20 -3.24
C GLY A 211 -1.87 -6.24 -4.22
N LEU A 212 -3.14 -6.07 -4.59
CA LEU A 212 -3.78 -6.89 -5.61
C LEU A 212 -4.75 -6.06 -6.45
N ALA A 213 -4.86 -6.40 -7.74
CA ALA A 213 -5.77 -5.72 -8.68
C ALA A 213 -6.14 -6.62 -9.85
N PHE A 214 -7.38 -6.51 -10.32
CA PHE A 214 -7.82 -7.19 -11.53
C PHE A 214 -7.55 -6.36 -12.80
N LEU A 215 -7.33 -7.05 -13.92
CA LEU A 215 -7.56 -6.46 -15.24
C LEU A 215 -9.01 -5.96 -15.38
N PRO A 216 -9.31 -5.01 -16.29
CA PRO A 216 -10.67 -4.51 -16.49
C PRO A 216 -11.72 -5.60 -16.79
N ASP A 217 -11.34 -6.64 -17.52
CA ASP A 217 -12.19 -7.79 -17.85
C ASP A 217 -12.17 -8.90 -16.78
N GLU A 218 -11.45 -8.66 -15.68
CA GLU A 218 -11.28 -9.59 -14.55
C GLU A 218 -10.70 -10.97 -14.93
N SER A 219 -10.12 -11.11 -16.12
CA SER A 219 -9.49 -12.36 -16.59
C SER A 219 -8.14 -12.65 -15.93
N VAL A 220 -7.50 -11.62 -15.38
CA VAL A 220 -6.20 -11.72 -14.70
C VAL A 220 -6.26 -10.99 -13.36
N LEU A 221 -5.72 -11.63 -12.33
CA LEU A 221 -5.41 -11.01 -11.04
C LEU A 221 -3.91 -10.79 -10.91
N TYR A 222 -3.51 -9.56 -10.70
CA TYR A 222 -2.16 -9.19 -10.31
C TYR A 222 -2.05 -9.18 -8.79
N ILE A 223 -0.93 -9.69 -8.27
CA ILE A 223 -0.62 -9.71 -6.84
C ILE A 223 0.87 -9.43 -6.70
N ASP A 224 1.25 -8.47 -5.88
CA ASP A 224 2.65 -8.26 -5.60
C ASP A 224 3.18 -9.04 -4.40
N ASP A 225 4.48 -9.19 -4.36
CA ASP A 225 5.25 -9.70 -3.24
C ASP A 225 6.27 -8.63 -2.84
N SER A 226 5.97 -7.92 -1.77
CA SER A 226 6.82 -6.82 -1.30
C SER A 226 8.25 -7.28 -0.99
N GLN A 227 8.43 -8.50 -0.47
CA GLN A 227 9.74 -9.03 -0.11
C GLN A 227 10.54 -9.48 -1.34
N ARG A 228 9.87 -10.12 -2.33
CA ARG A 228 10.49 -10.50 -3.61
C ARG A 228 10.59 -9.33 -4.57
N ARG A 229 9.94 -8.21 -4.29
CA ARG A 229 9.93 -6.96 -5.07
C ARG A 229 9.47 -7.15 -6.52
N HIS A 230 8.45 -7.99 -6.72
CA HIS A 230 7.87 -8.24 -8.02
C HIS A 230 6.34 -8.33 -7.97
N ILE A 231 5.73 -8.21 -9.13
CA ILE A 231 4.30 -8.48 -9.34
C ILE A 231 4.16 -9.82 -10.04
N ARG A 232 3.25 -10.67 -9.57
CA ARG A 232 2.83 -11.90 -10.24
C ARG A 232 1.47 -11.71 -10.87
N ALA A 233 1.24 -12.38 -11.99
CA ALA A 233 -0.05 -12.43 -12.67
C ALA A 233 -0.58 -13.86 -12.73
N PHE A 234 -1.89 -14.01 -12.52
CA PHE A 234 -2.59 -15.28 -12.55
C PHE A 234 -3.86 -15.13 -13.42
N ASN A 235 -4.12 -16.08 -14.31
CA ASN A 235 -5.41 -16.15 -14.95
C ASN A 235 -6.48 -16.57 -13.93
N VAL A 236 -7.66 -15.98 -14.04
CA VAL A 236 -8.78 -16.19 -13.14
C VAL A 236 -9.84 -17.01 -13.84
N ALA A 237 -10.22 -18.15 -13.25
CA ALA A 237 -11.31 -18.96 -13.76
C ALA A 237 -12.67 -18.26 -13.49
N PRO A 238 -13.75 -18.61 -14.21
CA PRO A 238 -15.09 -18.08 -13.94
C PRO A 238 -15.56 -18.26 -12.49
N SER A 239 -15.08 -19.31 -11.80
CA SER A 239 -15.34 -19.54 -10.38
C SER A 239 -14.61 -18.57 -9.43
N GLY A 240 -13.72 -17.73 -9.94
CA GLY A 240 -12.80 -16.88 -9.17
C GLY A 240 -11.55 -17.60 -8.64
N ALA A 241 -11.36 -18.88 -8.98
CA ALA A 241 -10.12 -19.59 -8.62
C ALA A 241 -8.94 -19.12 -9.50
N LEU A 242 -7.75 -19.04 -8.92
CA LEU A 242 -6.53 -18.77 -9.68
C LEU A 242 -6.06 -20.05 -10.39
N GLN A 243 -5.79 -19.93 -11.69
CA GLN A 243 -5.20 -20.99 -12.48
C GLN A 243 -3.68 -21.04 -12.16
N LYS A 244 -3.27 -21.84 -11.18
CA LYS A 244 -1.87 -21.89 -10.69
C LYS A 244 -0.85 -22.13 -11.81
N ALA A 245 -1.21 -22.91 -12.83
CA ALA A 245 -0.34 -23.17 -13.99
C ALA A 245 -0.07 -21.92 -14.87
N SER A 246 -0.88 -20.86 -14.74
CA SER A 246 -0.71 -19.59 -15.45
C SER A 246 0.17 -18.59 -14.70
N ALA A 247 0.61 -18.93 -13.49
CA ALA A 247 1.40 -18.06 -12.66
C ALA A 247 2.69 -17.63 -13.37
N ARG A 248 2.94 -16.31 -13.43
CA ARG A 248 4.14 -15.74 -14.02
C ARG A 248 4.55 -14.48 -13.30
N VAL A 249 5.85 -14.17 -13.29
CA VAL A 249 6.32 -12.84 -12.91
C VAL A 249 5.89 -11.89 -14.03
N PHE A 250 5.07 -10.90 -13.66
CA PHE A 250 4.57 -9.88 -14.56
C PHE A 250 5.57 -8.73 -14.69
N ALA A 251 6.10 -8.26 -13.57
CA ALA A 251 7.08 -7.20 -13.55
C ALA A 251 8.00 -7.34 -12.34
N ASP A 252 9.30 -7.11 -12.54
CA ASP A 252 10.30 -6.92 -11.49
C ASP A 252 10.41 -5.43 -11.18
N LEU A 253 10.13 -5.03 -9.94
CA LEU A 253 10.18 -3.64 -9.45
C LEU A 253 11.35 -3.41 -8.51
N ASN A 254 12.33 -4.31 -8.53
CA ASN A 254 13.58 -4.16 -7.81
C ASN A 254 14.42 -3.01 -8.39
N GLY A 255 15.27 -2.43 -7.55
CA GLY A 255 16.16 -1.34 -7.92
C GLY A 255 17.02 -0.89 -6.75
N PRO A 256 17.97 0.04 -7.00
CA PRO A 256 18.91 0.49 -5.98
C PRO A 256 18.31 1.45 -4.96
N GLU A 257 17.21 2.12 -5.30
CA GLU A 257 16.55 3.05 -4.38
C GLU A 257 15.65 2.32 -3.39
N GLY A 258 15.26 3.01 -2.32
CA GLY A 258 14.27 2.51 -1.37
C GLY A 258 12.88 2.35 -2.00
N GLY A 259 12.01 1.62 -1.32
CA GLY A 259 10.66 1.29 -1.77
C GLY A 259 10.52 -0.15 -2.24
N VAL A 260 9.31 -0.65 -2.12
CA VAL A 260 8.91 -2.01 -2.50
C VAL A 260 7.55 -1.94 -3.20
N PRO A 261 7.18 -2.96 -3.99
CA PRO A 261 5.78 -3.15 -4.35
C PRO A 261 4.91 -3.22 -3.09
N ASP A 262 3.80 -2.50 -3.11
CA ASP A 262 2.87 -2.36 -2.00
C ASP A 262 1.45 -2.33 -2.59
N GLY A 263 0.57 -1.41 -2.28
CA GLY A 263 -0.70 -1.35 -2.97
C GLY A 263 -0.57 -1.13 -4.49
N MET A 264 -1.51 -1.62 -5.26
CA MET A 264 -1.57 -1.46 -6.72
C MET A 264 -2.97 -1.21 -7.23
N LYS A 265 -3.08 -0.60 -8.43
CA LYS A 265 -4.33 -0.42 -9.17
C LYS A 265 -4.10 -0.59 -10.67
N VAL A 266 -5.20 -0.80 -11.38
CA VAL A 266 -5.22 -0.95 -12.85
C VAL A 266 -6.15 0.11 -13.44
N ASP A 267 -5.77 0.72 -14.57
CA ASP A 267 -6.61 1.68 -15.28
C ASP A 267 -7.53 0.99 -16.31
N SER A 268 -8.40 1.78 -16.94
CA SER A 268 -9.37 1.27 -17.92
C SER A 268 -8.75 0.68 -19.20
N GLN A 269 -7.46 0.94 -19.45
CA GLN A 269 -6.70 0.42 -20.58
C GLN A 269 -5.84 -0.81 -20.21
N GLY A 270 -5.84 -1.19 -18.91
CA GLY A 270 -5.08 -2.32 -18.40
C GLY A 270 -3.65 -1.97 -17.99
N ASN A 271 -3.27 -0.68 -17.91
CA ASN A 271 -1.99 -0.31 -17.35
C ASN A 271 -2.01 -0.49 -15.83
N VAL A 272 -0.90 -1.00 -15.29
CA VAL A 272 -0.75 -1.33 -13.86
C VAL A 272 0.07 -0.25 -13.16
N TYR A 273 -0.42 0.20 -12.03
CA TYR A 273 0.23 1.19 -11.16
C TYR A 273 0.61 0.52 -9.86
N SER A 274 1.87 0.60 -9.45
CA SER A 274 2.36 -0.04 -8.23
C SER A 274 3.52 0.73 -7.62
N GLY A 275 3.64 0.72 -6.31
CA GLY A 275 4.87 1.10 -5.63
C GLY A 275 6.05 0.25 -6.08
N GLY A 276 7.26 0.75 -5.90
CA GLY A 276 8.49 0.03 -6.21
C GLY A 276 9.72 0.86 -5.83
N SER A 277 10.90 0.39 -6.26
CA SER A 277 12.15 1.09 -5.98
C SER A 277 12.12 2.52 -6.53
N GLY A 278 12.24 3.51 -5.64
CA GLY A 278 12.35 4.93 -5.98
C GLY A 278 11.05 5.65 -6.32
N GLY A 279 9.86 4.99 -6.26
CA GLY A 279 8.59 5.68 -6.51
C GLY A 279 7.45 4.79 -6.94
N LEU A 280 6.44 5.38 -7.58
CA LEU A 280 5.29 4.72 -8.16
C LEU A 280 5.54 4.46 -9.64
N TYR A 281 5.51 3.20 -10.05
CA TYR A 281 5.67 2.78 -11.43
C TYR A 281 4.34 2.74 -12.18
N ILE A 282 4.39 3.07 -13.47
CA ILE A 282 3.33 2.88 -14.45
C ILE A 282 3.84 1.83 -15.45
N LEU A 283 3.11 0.73 -15.56
CA LEU A 283 3.44 -0.43 -16.38
C LEU A 283 2.36 -0.62 -17.44
N ASP A 284 2.72 -1.05 -18.64
CA ASP A 284 1.72 -1.47 -19.60
C ASP A 284 1.17 -2.89 -19.27
N LYS A 285 0.19 -3.34 -20.02
CA LYS A 285 -0.44 -4.66 -19.86
C LYS A 285 0.50 -5.86 -20.07
N THR A 286 1.74 -5.62 -20.55
CA THR A 286 2.77 -6.66 -20.72
C THR A 286 3.77 -6.68 -19.58
N GLY A 287 3.71 -5.69 -18.65
CA GLY A 287 4.65 -5.52 -17.54
C GLY A 287 5.84 -4.63 -17.86
N LYS A 288 5.86 -4.00 -19.04
CA LYS A 288 6.90 -3.04 -19.43
C LYS A 288 6.74 -1.76 -18.62
N LYS A 289 7.84 -1.28 -18.02
CA LYS A 289 7.89 -0.01 -17.29
C LYS A 289 7.80 1.15 -18.28
N LEU A 290 6.72 1.93 -18.22
CA LEU A 290 6.51 3.10 -19.06
C LEU A 290 7.05 4.36 -18.40
N GLY A 291 6.88 4.49 -17.10
CA GLY A 291 7.36 5.64 -16.34
C GLY A 291 7.35 5.40 -14.85
N ARG A 292 7.88 6.40 -14.13
CA ARG A 292 7.95 6.39 -12.67
C ARG A 292 7.61 7.77 -12.12
N ILE A 293 6.70 7.84 -11.16
CA ILE A 293 6.40 9.03 -10.39
C ILE A 293 7.34 9.04 -9.18
N VAL A 294 8.38 9.87 -9.23
CA VAL A 294 9.32 10.10 -8.13
C VAL A 294 8.75 11.19 -7.24
N HIS A 295 8.11 10.80 -6.15
CA HIS A 295 7.35 11.74 -5.30
C HIS A 295 8.12 12.22 -4.07
N GLY A 296 9.37 11.75 -3.89
CA GLY A 296 10.24 12.18 -2.80
C GLY A 296 9.99 11.50 -1.45
N GLY A 297 8.97 10.67 -1.34
CA GLY A 297 8.71 9.84 -0.16
C GLY A 297 9.48 8.52 -0.18
N PRO A 298 9.61 7.87 0.98
CA PRO A 298 10.40 6.65 1.11
C PRO A 298 9.77 5.44 0.42
N ASN A 299 8.45 5.42 0.25
CA ASN A 299 7.69 4.34 -0.34
C ASN A 299 6.32 4.85 -0.81
N THR A 300 5.82 4.38 -1.95
CA THR A 300 4.40 4.48 -2.28
C THR A 300 3.70 3.32 -1.61
N THR A 301 2.81 3.58 -0.67
CA THR A 301 2.15 2.52 0.10
C THR A 301 0.94 1.98 -0.64
N ASN A 302 0.04 2.85 -1.13
CA ASN A 302 -1.12 2.42 -1.90
C ASN A 302 -1.64 3.57 -2.77
N MET A 303 -2.69 3.32 -3.57
CA MET A 303 -3.27 4.32 -4.45
C MET A 303 -4.75 4.06 -4.75
N ALA A 304 -5.44 5.08 -5.24
CA ALA A 304 -6.80 4.99 -5.75
C ALA A 304 -7.01 5.97 -6.89
N PHE A 305 -7.75 5.56 -7.89
CA PHE A 305 -8.31 6.49 -8.85
C PHE A 305 -9.54 7.17 -8.27
N GLY A 306 -9.75 8.43 -8.62
CA GLY A 306 -10.90 9.20 -8.18
C GLY A 306 -11.12 10.45 -9.02
N GLY A 307 -11.87 11.40 -8.46
CA GLY A 307 -12.37 12.53 -9.19
C GLY A 307 -13.63 12.21 -10.01
N PRO A 308 -14.29 13.22 -10.61
CA PRO A 308 -15.55 13.02 -11.31
C PRO A 308 -15.40 12.14 -12.58
N ASP A 309 -14.22 12.12 -13.17
CA ASP A 309 -13.89 11.39 -14.39
C ASP A 309 -12.92 10.21 -14.15
N TRP A 310 -12.61 9.91 -12.88
CA TRP A 310 -11.67 8.86 -12.45
C TRP A 310 -10.24 9.01 -13.00
N LYS A 311 -9.85 10.23 -13.37
CA LYS A 311 -8.51 10.53 -13.90
C LYS A 311 -7.55 11.10 -12.87
N THR A 312 -7.98 11.36 -11.66
CA THR A 312 -7.06 11.73 -10.58
C THR A 312 -6.55 10.47 -9.91
N LEU A 313 -5.24 10.25 -9.96
CA LEU A 313 -4.59 9.21 -9.18
C LEU A 313 -4.18 9.81 -7.84
N TYR A 314 -4.87 9.42 -6.78
CA TYR A 314 -4.46 9.65 -5.40
C TYR A 314 -3.53 8.53 -4.97
N PHE A 315 -2.45 8.87 -4.27
CA PHE A 315 -1.56 7.86 -3.72
C PHE A 315 -1.08 8.25 -2.33
N THR A 316 -0.91 7.25 -1.49
CA THR A 316 -0.36 7.40 -0.16
C THR A 316 1.13 7.07 -0.18
N SER A 317 1.87 7.79 0.60
CA SER A 317 3.21 7.46 1.03
C SER A 317 3.19 7.43 2.55
N ARG A 318 4.23 6.95 3.19
CA ARG A 318 4.20 6.70 4.64
C ARG A 318 3.41 7.72 5.45
N ASN A 319 3.65 9.03 5.26
CA ASN A 319 3.09 10.08 6.10
C ASN A 319 2.29 11.14 5.36
N TYR A 320 2.00 10.96 4.07
CA TYR A 320 1.22 11.92 3.31
C TYR A 320 0.30 11.27 2.26
N LEU A 321 -0.66 12.06 1.84
CA LEU A 321 -1.51 11.84 0.67
C LEU A 321 -1.07 12.80 -0.43
N ALA A 322 -0.91 12.28 -1.65
CA ALA A 322 -0.59 13.08 -2.83
C ALA A 322 -1.49 12.71 -4.02
N SER A 323 -1.42 13.52 -5.08
CA SER A 323 -2.12 13.22 -6.33
C SER A 323 -1.37 13.71 -7.57
N VAL A 324 -1.71 13.08 -8.70
CA VAL A 324 -1.43 13.53 -10.06
C VAL A 324 -2.68 13.35 -10.92
N ASN A 325 -2.81 14.11 -12.02
CA ASN A 325 -3.86 13.89 -13.00
C ASN A 325 -3.35 13.04 -14.16
N LEU A 326 -4.18 12.14 -14.61
CA LEU A 326 -3.90 11.23 -15.72
C LEU A 326 -4.76 11.60 -16.94
N LYS A 327 -4.33 11.14 -18.09
CA LYS A 327 -5.11 11.24 -19.35
C LYS A 327 -6.08 10.06 -19.48
N VAL A 328 -5.77 8.95 -18.83
CA VAL A 328 -6.55 7.70 -18.81
C VAL A 328 -7.31 7.59 -17.49
N ALA A 329 -8.56 7.16 -17.55
CA ALA A 329 -9.37 6.94 -16.36
C ALA A 329 -9.00 5.60 -15.70
N GLY A 330 -9.02 5.57 -14.38
CA GLY A 330 -9.00 4.33 -13.63
C GLY A 330 -10.31 3.57 -13.68
N LEU A 331 -10.32 2.38 -13.09
CA LEU A 331 -11.55 1.60 -12.91
C LEU A 331 -12.36 2.17 -11.73
N PRO A 332 -13.66 2.43 -11.92
CA PRO A 332 -14.53 2.80 -10.83
C PRO A 332 -14.60 1.73 -9.74
N VAL A 333 -14.72 2.16 -8.49
CA VAL A 333 -14.98 1.27 -7.35
C VAL A 333 -16.32 1.67 -6.72
N PRO A 334 -17.28 0.76 -6.62
CA PRO A 334 -17.23 -0.66 -7.02
C PRO A 334 -17.12 -0.84 -8.55
N ALA A 335 -16.47 -1.93 -8.91
CA ALA A 335 -16.36 -2.32 -10.32
C ALA A 335 -17.76 -2.52 -10.90
N LYS A 336 -18.04 -1.89 -12.04
CA LYS A 336 -19.26 -2.16 -12.79
C LYS A 336 -18.97 -3.32 -13.74
N LYS A 337 -19.91 -4.25 -13.83
CA LYS A 337 -19.85 -5.29 -14.87
C LYS A 337 -19.86 -4.59 -16.23
N LEU A 338 -18.78 -4.78 -17.00
CA LEU A 338 -18.69 -4.30 -18.39
C LEU A 338 -19.63 -5.08 -19.30
#